data_537f1fb9e230ebda0cc179d9a9d9db22
#
_entry.id   537f1fb9e230ebda0cc179d9a9d9db22
#
_cell.length_a   1.000
_cell.length_b   1.000
_cell.length_c   1.000
_cell.angle_alpha   90.00
_cell.angle_beta   90.00
_cell.angle_gamma   90.00
#
_symmetry.space_group_name_H-M   'P 1'
#
loop_
_entity.id
_entity.type
_entity.pdbx_description
1 polymer ?
#
loop_
_entity_poly.entity_id
_entity_poly.type
_entity_poly.pdbx_seq_one_letter_code
_entity_poly.pdbx_strand_id
1 'polypeptide(L)'
;MITKEDIIHWFEALKNKCDKVTTGNCSHEVNSIRFLASNWADKMKKEQGETMFYHNFIGISEVCVKITSGNLAHHIATIKRMCTRNIEFIEKYGIEKIS
;
A
#
# COMPACT_ATOMS: atom_id res chain seq x y z
N MET A 1 -8.21 -4.30 17.29
CA MET A 1 -8.02 -5.46 16.41
C MET A 1 -8.20 -5.05 14.96
N ILE A 2 -7.26 -5.44 14.12
CA ILE A 2 -7.32 -5.11 12.70
C ILE A 2 -8.33 -6.04 12.02
N THR A 3 -9.29 -5.45 11.32
CA THR A 3 -10.33 -6.20 10.63
C THR A 3 -10.05 -6.24 9.13
N LYS A 4 -10.77 -7.10 8.42
CA LYS A 4 -10.75 -7.17 6.97
C LYS A 4 -11.08 -5.80 6.36
N GLU A 5 -12.08 -5.12 6.90
CA GLU A 5 -12.51 -3.81 6.43
C GLU A 5 -11.41 -2.76 6.63
N ASP A 6 -10.67 -2.83 7.74
CA ASP A 6 -9.55 -1.93 7.99
C ASP A 6 -8.48 -2.07 6.90
N ILE A 7 -8.12 -3.29 6.56
CA ILE A 7 -7.07 -3.56 5.58
C ILE A 7 -7.50 -3.08 4.19
N ILE A 8 -8.74 -3.39 3.80
CA ILE A 8 -9.30 -2.91 2.52
C ILE A 8 -9.25 -1.37 2.49
N HIS A 9 -9.68 -0.73 3.56
CA HIS A 9 -9.69 0.72 3.65
C HIS A 9 -8.27 1.30 3.49
N TRP A 10 -7.28 0.67 4.09
CA TRP A 10 -5.89 1.12 3.99
C TRP A 10 -5.38 1.02 2.55
N PHE A 11 -5.64 -0.09 1.86
CA PHE A 11 -5.23 -0.21 0.46
C PHE A 11 -5.99 0.77 -0.43
N GLU A 12 -7.26 1.00 -0.18
CA GLU A 12 -8.04 2.00 -0.91
C GLU A 12 -7.50 3.41 -0.68
N ALA A 13 -7.11 3.74 0.54
CA ALA A 13 -6.54 5.04 0.86
C ALA A 13 -5.23 5.27 0.09
N LEU A 14 -4.36 4.27 0.03
CA LEU A 14 -3.11 4.36 -0.74
C LEU A 14 -3.40 4.53 -2.22
N LYS A 15 -4.35 3.77 -2.76
CA LYS A 15 -4.75 3.85 -4.16
C LYS A 15 -5.28 5.24 -4.50
N ASN A 16 -6.12 5.80 -3.63
CA ASN A 16 -6.66 7.14 -3.82
C ASN A 16 -5.58 8.22 -3.78
N LYS A 17 -4.59 8.06 -2.90
CA LYS A 17 -3.45 8.98 -2.87
C LYS A 17 -2.64 8.94 -4.16
N CYS A 18 -2.51 7.76 -4.75
CA CYS A 18 -1.81 7.62 -6.03
C CYS A 18 -2.46 8.46 -7.13
N ASP A 19 -3.79 8.57 -7.12
CA ASP A 19 -4.51 9.35 -8.11
C ASP A 19 -4.24 10.85 -8.01
N LYS A 20 -3.73 11.32 -6.88
CA LYS A 20 -3.44 12.73 -6.64
C LYS A 20 -1.98 13.10 -6.90
N VAL A 21 -1.14 12.13 -7.23
CA VAL A 21 0.28 12.40 -7.46
C VAL A 21 0.50 13.02 -8.82
N THR A 22 1.25 14.13 -8.84
CA THR A 22 1.66 14.83 -10.07
C THR A 22 3.16 15.05 -10.02
N THR A 23 3.75 15.46 -11.14
CA THR A 23 5.19 15.81 -11.15
C THR A 23 5.50 16.97 -10.21
N GLY A 24 4.54 17.89 -10.03
CA GLY A 24 4.74 19.05 -9.15
C GLY A 24 4.70 18.74 -7.67
N ASN A 25 3.97 17.70 -7.26
CA ASN A 25 3.84 17.33 -5.85
C ASN A 25 4.42 15.95 -5.53
N CYS A 26 5.12 15.32 -6.47
CA CYS A 26 5.48 13.90 -6.32
C CYS A 26 6.33 13.64 -5.07
N SER A 27 7.28 14.50 -4.76
CA SER A 27 8.14 14.30 -3.59
C SER A 27 7.32 14.23 -2.29
N HIS A 28 6.41 15.17 -2.11
CA HIS A 28 5.55 15.23 -0.92
C HIS A 28 4.56 14.08 -0.87
N GLU A 29 3.85 13.83 -1.97
CA GLU A 29 2.81 12.81 -2.01
C GLU A 29 3.39 11.39 -1.94
N VAL A 30 4.50 11.14 -2.61
CA VAL A 30 5.17 9.83 -2.56
C VAL A 30 5.68 9.55 -1.15
N ASN A 31 6.24 10.55 -0.47
CA ASN A 31 6.64 10.39 0.92
C ASN A 31 5.46 10.09 1.84
N SER A 32 4.31 10.70 1.58
CA SER A 32 3.09 10.42 2.34
C SER A 32 2.64 8.97 2.15
N ILE A 33 2.63 8.48 0.90
CA ILE A 33 2.28 7.08 0.61
C ILE A 33 3.25 6.13 1.32
N ARG A 34 4.54 6.40 1.22
CA ARG A 34 5.58 5.59 1.86
C ARG A 34 5.39 5.53 3.38
N PHE A 35 5.14 6.69 3.98
CA PHE A 35 4.95 6.79 5.42
C PHE A 35 3.73 5.99 5.89
N LEU A 36 2.60 6.14 5.20
CA LEU A 36 1.38 5.40 5.54
C LEU A 36 1.57 3.90 5.39
N ALA A 37 2.16 3.46 4.29
CA ALA A 37 2.41 2.04 4.05
C ALA A 37 3.30 1.44 5.14
N SER A 38 4.37 2.15 5.51
CA SER A 38 5.27 1.70 6.57
C SER A 38 4.57 1.61 7.93
N ASN A 39 3.73 2.59 8.25
CA ASN A 39 2.99 2.60 9.51
C ASN A 39 1.99 1.45 9.58
N TRP A 40 1.28 1.20 8.50
CA TRP A 40 0.31 0.09 8.49
C TRP A 40 1.03 -1.26 8.51
N ALA A 41 2.19 -1.37 7.88
CA ALA A 41 3.02 -2.57 8.00
C ALA A 41 3.40 -2.82 9.47
N ASP A 42 3.82 -1.78 10.18
CA ASP A 42 4.16 -1.91 11.60
C ASP A 42 2.97 -2.35 12.45
N LYS A 43 1.80 -1.80 12.19
CA LYS A 43 0.57 -2.21 12.88
C LYS A 43 0.24 -3.67 12.61
N MET A 44 0.35 -4.10 11.34
CA MET A 44 0.12 -5.50 10.98
C MET A 44 1.08 -6.43 11.72
N LYS A 45 2.36 -6.07 11.71
CA LYS A 45 3.39 -6.90 12.35
C LYS A 45 3.15 -7.04 13.85
N LYS A 46 2.76 -5.96 14.51
CA LYS A 46 2.52 -5.98 15.96
C LYS A 46 1.31 -6.84 16.32
N GLU A 47 0.29 -6.85 15.50
CA GLU A 47 -0.96 -7.52 15.82
C GLU A 47 -1.07 -8.92 15.23
N GLN A 48 -0.56 -9.12 14.02
CA GLN A 48 -0.75 -10.37 13.26
C GLN A 48 0.55 -10.99 12.77
N GLY A 49 1.69 -10.33 12.98
CA GLY A 49 2.98 -10.82 12.53
C GLY A 49 3.26 -10.44 11.07
N GLU A 50 4.26 -11.11 10.48
CA GLU A 50 4.70 -10.82 9.11
C GLU A 50 3.85 -11.59 8.10
N THR A 51 2.59 -11.21 8.00
CA THR A 51 1.66 -11.79 7.05
C THR A 51 1.95 -11.32 5.63
N MET A 52 1.22 -11.88 4.66
CA MET A 52 1.28 -11.43 3.27
C MET A 52 0.99 -9.92 3.16
N PHE A 53 0.02 -9.42 3.93
CA PHE A 53 -0.33 -7.99 3.89
C PHE A 53 0.79 -7.13 4.45
N TYR A 54 1.46 -7.55 5.51
CA TYR A 54 2.64 -6.86 6.02
C TYR A 54 3.68 -6.71 4.89
N HIS A 55 4.01 -7.81 4.22
CA HIS A 55 5.00 -7.79 3.14
C HIS A 55 4.54 -6.92 1.97
N ASN A 56 3.26 -6.89 1.68
CA ASN A 56 2.73 -6.05 0.60
C ASN A 56 2.82 -4.57 0.93
N PHE A 57 2.55 -4.17 2.18
CA PHE A 57 2.74 -2.79 2.60
C PHE A 57 4.22 -2.40 2.55
N ILE A 58 5.11 -3.27 3.00
CA ILE A 58 6.56 -3.03 2.90
C ILE A 58 6.96 -2.89 1.42
N GLY A 59 6.42 -3.74 0.55
CA GLY A 59 6.69 -3.68 -0.89
C GLY A 59 6.28 -2.34 -1.50
N ILE A 60 5.12 -1.81 -1.11
CA ILE A 60 4.67 -0.49 -1.55
C ILE A 60 5.66 0.59 -1.09
N SER A 61 6.07 0.54 0.17
CA SER A 61 7.06 1.46 0.72
C SER A 61 8.37 1.42 -0.08
N GLU A 62 8.83 0.23 -0.43
CA GLU A 62 10.05 0.05 -1.21
C GLU A 62 9.93 0.60 -2.63
N VAL A 63 8.78 0.44 -3.27
CA VAL A 63 8.54 1.03 -4.59
C VAL A 63 8.63 2.56 -4.51
N CYS A 64 8.07 3.15 -3.45
CA CYS A 64 8.10 4.60 -3.25
C CYS A 64 9.53 5.14 -3.22
N VAL A 65 10.47 4.41 -2.62
CA VAL A 65 11.87 4.84 -2.53
C VAL A 65 12.52 4.94 -3.91
N LYS A 66 12.04 4.18 -4.88
CA LYS A 66 12.59 4.15 -6.24
C LYS A 66 11.99 5.21 -7.15
N ILE A 67 10.98 5.95 -6.71
CA ILE A 67 10.27 6.89 -7.56
C ILE A 67 11.08 8.16 -7.78
N THR A 68 11.20 8.55 -9.05
CA THR A 68 11.76 9.83 -9.49
C THR A 68 10.75 10.50 -10.42
N SER A 69 10.98 11.74 -10.79
CA SER A 69 10.11 12.42 -11.76
C SER A 69 10.09 11.70 -13.11
N GLY A 70 11.17 11.00 -13.46
CA GLY A 70 11.27 10.32 -14.75
C GLY A 70 10.56 8.99 -14.82
N ASN A 71 10.33 8.31 -13.68
CA ASN A 71 9.68 7.00 -13.64
C ASN A 71 8.37 7.01 -12.87
N LEU A 72 7.86 8.19 -12.56
CA LEU A 72 6.70 8.38 -11.69
C LEU A 72 5.48 7.58 -12.16
N ALA A 73 5.09 7.74 -13.42
CA ALA A 73 3.87 7.12 -13.95
C ALA A 73 3.93 5.60 -13.83
N HIS A 74 5.08 5.02 -14.15
CA HIS A 74 5.27 3.56 -14.09
C HIS A 74 5.11 3.03 -12.67
N HIS A 75 5.79 3.65 -11.71
CA HIS A 75 5.76 3.17 -10.32
C HIS A 75 4.43 3.45 -9.63
N ILE A 76 3.79 4.57 -9.94
CA ILE A 76 2.45 4.85 -9.41
C ILE A 76 1.45 3.82 -9.92
N ALA A 77 1.51 3.46 -11.20
CA ALA A 77 0.67 2.40 -11.76
C ALA A 77 0.92 1.06 -11.06
N THR A 78 2.17 0.76 -10.73
CA THR A 78 2.53 -0.46 -10.00
C THR A 78 1.90 -0.48 -8.61
N ILE A 79 1.99 0.63 -7.86
CA ILE A 79 1.39 0.73 -6.52
C ILE A 79 -0.12 0.55 -6.60
N LYS A 80 -0.78 1.21 -7.54
CA LYS A 80 -2.23 1.08 -7.73
C LYS A 80 -2.62 -0.37 -8.01
N ARG A 81 -1.85 -1.06 -8.84
CA ARG A 81 -2.10 -2.47 -9.16
C ARG A 81 -1.92 -3.36 -7.93
N MET A 82 -0.89 -3.10 -7.13
CA MET A 82 -0.68 -3.83 -5.88
C MET A 82 -1.87 -3.66 -4.94
N CYS A 83 -2.35 -2.43 -4.78
CA CYS A 83 -3.51 -2.15 -3.94
C CYS A 83 -4.75 -2.87 -4.44
N THR A 84 -5.03 -2.79 -5.74
CA THR A 84 -6.19 -3.44 -6.35
C THR A 84 -6.16 -4.95 -6.15
N ARG A 85 -5.01 -5.57 -6.36
CA ARG A 85 -4.86 -7.03 -6.18
C ARG A 85 -5.10 -7.45 -4.74
N ASN A 86 -4.60 -6.66 -3.78
CA ASN A 86 -4.81 -6.97 -2.36
C ASN A 86 -6.28 -6.84 -1.99
N ILE A 87 -6.95 -5.80 -2.44
CA ILE A 87 -8.37 -5.61 -2.17
C ILE A 87 -9.19 -6.78 -2.75
N GLU A 88 -8.93 -7.15 -4.00
CA GLU A 88 -9.61 -8.26 -4.65
C GLU A 88 -9.38 -9.58 -3.93
N PHE A 89 -8.15 -9.82 -3.48
CA PHE A 89 -7.80 -11.02 -2.73
C PHE A 89 -8.59 -11.08 -1.42
N ILE A 90 -8.64 -9.98 -0.69
CA ILE A 90 -9.35 -9.92 0.59
C ILE A 90 -10.84 -10.13 0.38
N GLU A 91 -11.42 -9.52 -0.65
CA GLU A 91 -12.84 -9.67 -0.94
C GLU A 91 -13.20 -11.11 -1.31
N LYS A 92 -12.28 -11.80 -1.97
CA LYS A 92 -12.53 -13.18 -2.41
C LYS A 92 -12.25 -14.22 -1.32
N TYR A 93 -11.16 -14.04 -0.57
CA TYR A 93 -10.67 -15.08 0.36
C TYR A 93 -10.73 -14.68 1.83
N GLY A 94 -10.95 -13.39 2.15
CA GLY A 94 -10.84 -12.90 3.51
C GLY A 94 -9.39 -12.83 3.98
N ILE A 95 -9.18 -12.61 5.27
CA ILE A 95 -7.84 -12.46 5.84
C ILE A 95 -7.37 -13.68 6.60
N GLU A 96 -8.26 -14.62 6.93
CA GLU A 96 -7.94 -15.78 7.75
C GLU A 96 -7.13 -16.84 7.01
N LYS A 97 -7.11 -16.80 5.68
CA LYS A 97 -6.43 -17.80 4.87
C LYS A 97 -4.96 -17.48 4.60
N ILE A 98 -4.40 -16.53 5.31
CA ILE A 98 -3.07 -15.97 5.00
C ILE A 98 -2.05 -16.31 6.07
N SER A 99 -2.38 -17.16 6.94
CA SER A 99 -1.43 -17.58 7.98
C SER A 99 -0.28 -18.42 7.39
#